data_0498113c470dfa8dd699444d5d8bee1a
#
_entry.id   0498113c470dfa8dd699444d5d8bee1a
#
_cell.length_a   1.000
_cell.length_b   1.000
_cell.length_c   1.000
_cell.angle_alpha   90.00
_cell.angle_beta   90.00
_cell.angle_gamma   90.00
#
_symmetry.space_group_name_H-M   'P 1'
#
loop_
_entity.id
_entity.type
_entity.pdbx_description
1 polymer ?
#
loop_
_entity_poly.entity_id
_entity_poly.type
_entity_poly.pdbx_seq_one_letter_code
_entity_poly.pdbx_strand_id
1 'polypeptide(L)'
;GTSFEVIADYTDGLMQMDADGAAVPALAETYDISEDGKTYTFHLRDAKWSNGDAVTAADFVFGWQRAVDPANASEYSYMLSDIGQVVNAAEIIAGEKPVTDLGVTAVDDKTLEVQLNVPVSYFLSLMYFPTFYPVNEAFFNTCKDTFGTSPDTVLSNGAFIMTDYQPAATAFELTKNPDYYDAANIALDGLAYQVIKDSQQALMSFQTGALDLTLLNGEQVDQVKDDPQFTSVGAGYLWYISPNIDAVPELANENLRKAMTFALDRDAITGDVLKDGSAPCYTAVPPQFATGPDGSDFSADQTKFADACAFDAAKAAEYYETAKSELGKDSFSFDMIVDADDAPQKVAQVVKEQLETTLPGLTVNLTVEPKKQRVQDMQDGNFQLGLTRWGPDYADPMTYLGMWVTGNSNNYGLWSDAEFDSIIEECTTGDLCTDPEGRWAALYDAEAIVLEQAVIFPLYGQCNAEMISSAVTGVDFHPVALNRVYKRAAKNA
;
A
#
# COMPACT_ATOMS: atom_id res chain seq x y z
N GLY A 1 -3.31 4.70 2.28
CA GLY A 1 -3.70 5.85 1.44
C GLY A 1 -3.51 7.16 2.17
N THR A 2 -3.76 8.31 1.52
CA THR A 2 -3.54 9.67 2.07
C THR A 2 -4.17 9.89 3.45
N SER A 3 -5.33 9.32 3.72
CA SER A 3 -5.97 9.40 5.04
C SER A 3 -5.12 8.76 6.15
N PHE A 4 -4.37 7.71 5.85
CA PHE A 4 -3.51 7.04 6.83
C PHE A 4 -2.33 7.90 7.24
N GLU A 5 -1.75 8.67 6.30
CA GLU A 5 -0.69 9.63 6.61
C GLU A 5 -1.18 10.67 7.61
N VAL A 6 -2.36 11.24 7.36
CA VAL A 6 -2.97 12.24 8.28
C VAL A 6 -3.34 11.63 9.63
N ILE A 7 -3.86 10.38 9.65
CA ILE A 7 -4.17 9.68 10.91
C ILE A 7 -2.90 9.48 11.74
N ALA A 8 -1.79 9.12 11.10
CA ALA A 8 -0.50 8.93 11.78
C ALA A 8 0.13 10.23 12.32
N ASP A 9 -0.31 11.41 11.86
CA ASP A 9 0.11 12.67 12.45
C ASP A 9 -0.52 12.92 13.82
N TYR A 10 -1.78 12.49 14.01
CA TYR A 10 -2.51 12.75 15.24
C TYR A 10 -2.73 11.53 16.13
N THR A 11 -2.37 10.32 15.66
CA THR A 11 -2.51 9.09 16.44
C THR A 11 -1.25 8.24 16.32
N ASP A 12 -0.73 7.75 17.44
CA ASP A 12 0.36 6.78 17.51
C ASP A 12 -0.16 5.37 17.75
N GLY A 13 0.54 4.39 17.15
CA GLY A 13 0.38 2.96 17.42
C GLY A 13 1.31 2.46 18.52
N LEU A 14 1.41 1.13 18.67
CA LEU A 14 2.38 0.49 19.57
C LEU A 14 3.81 0.77 19.13
N MET A 15 4.06 0.72 17.82
CA MET A 15 5.34 1.03 17.19
C MET A 15 5.20 2.24 16.26
N GLN A 16 6.32 2.80 15.81
CA GLN A 16 6.42 3.82 14.77
C GLN A 16 7.59 3.49 13.84
N MET A 17 7.67 4.14 12.69
CA MET A 17 8.83 4.04 11.79
C MET A 17 9.92 5.02 12.22
N ASP A 18 11.18 4.56 12.22
CA ASP A 18 12.33 5.45 12.25
C ASP A 18 12.62 6.05 10.85
N ALA A 19 13.72 6.78 10.71
CA ALA A 19 14.09 7.41 9.45
C ALA A 19 14.35 6.39 8.32
N ASP A 20 14.75 5.18 8.67
CA ASP A 20 15.09 4.10 7.73
C ASP A 20 13.86 3.17 7.48
N GLY A 21 12.71 3.45 8.11
CA GLY A 21 11.47 2.66 7.98
C GLY A 21 11.40 1.45 8.91
N ALA A 22 12.37 1.26 9.80
CA ALA A 22 12.32 0.17 10.77
C ALA A 22 11.29 0.45 11.88
N ALA A 23 10.63 -0.63 12.35
CA ALA A 23 9.70 -0.53 13.46
C ALA A 23 10.46 -0.30 14.78
N VAL A 24 10.19 0.82 15.43
CA VAL A 24 10.75 1.20 16.74
C VAL A 24 9.65 1.49 17.74
N PRO A 25 9.91 1.37 19.07
CA PRO A 25 8.94 1.64 20.10
C PRO A 25 8.27 3.02 20.01
N ALA A 26 6.94 3.05 20.13
CA ALA A 26 6.13 4.28 20.25
C ALA A 26 5.32 4.26 21.55
N LEU A 27 4.00 3.99 21.50
CA LEU A 27 3.21 3.84 22.74
C LEU A 27 3.63 2.61 23.56
N ALA A 28 4.10 1.53 22.92
CA ALA A 28 4.85 0.51 23.63
C ALA A 28 6.25 1.03 23.93
N GLU A 29 6.64 1.11 25.20
CA GLU A 29 8.00 1.44 25.62
C GLU A 29 8.95 0.27 25.41
N THR A 30 8.47 -0.94 25.72
CA THR A 30 9.15 -2.22 25.51
C THR A 30 8.15 -3.30 25.11
N TYR A 31 8.66 -4.42 24.64
CA TYR A 31 7.86 -5.61 24.36
C TYR A 31 8.67 -6.88 24.60
N ASP A 32 7.97 -7.97 24.88
CA ASP A 32 8.51 -9.32 24.96
C ASP A 32 7.84 -10.22 23.91
N ILE A 33 8.60 -11.18 23.39
CA ILE A 33 8.13 -12.19 22.45
C ILE A 33 8.38 -13.56 23.05
N SER A 34 7.38 -14.45 23.05
CA SER A 34 7.53 -15.83 23.50
C SER A 34 8.52 -16.62 22.64
N GLU A 35 9.09 -17.70 23.17
CA GLU A 35 10.06 -18.54 22.46
C GLU A 35 9.51 -19.13 21.15
N ASP A 36 8.21 -19.37 21.07
CA ASP A 36 7.53 -19.86 19.87
C ASP A 36 7.10 -18.75 18.90
N GLY A 37 7.40 -17.48 19.23
CA GLY A 37 7.09 -16.34 18.39
C GLY A 37 5.59 -16.00 18.25
N LYS A 38 4.71 -16.62 19.08
CA LYS A 38 3.26 -16.49 18.93
C LYS A 38 2.59 -15.56 19.94
N THR A 39 3.28 -15.18 21.01
CA THR A 39 2.75 -14.26 22.02
C THR A 39 3.63 -13.04 22.12
N TYR A 40 3.03 -11.86 21.95
CA TYR A 40 3.65 -10.57 22.12
C TYR A 40 3.06 -9.90 23.36
N THR A 41 3.91 -9.43 24.27
CA THR A 41 3.50 -8.64 25.44
C THR A 41 4.10 -7.26 25.32
N PHE A 42 3.24 -6.25 25.10
CA PHE A 42 3.64 -4.86 24.98
C PHE A 42 3.46 -4.14 26.31
N HIS A 43 4.47 -3.39 26.74
CA HIS A 43 4.45 -2.56 27.94
C HIS A 43 4.30 -1.09 27.54
N LEU A 44 3.16 -0.48 27.86
CA LEU A 44 2.81 0.86 27.43
C LEU A 44 3.46 1.93 28.31
N ARG A 45 4.00 2.97 27.68
CA ARG A 45 4.44 4.18 28.36
C ARG A 45 3.28 5.00 28.90
N ASP A 46 3.59 5.99 29.74
CA ASP A 46 2.61 7.01 30.10
C ASP A 46 2.34 7.93 28.90
N ALA A 47 1.11 7.94 28.43
CA ALA A 47 0.63 8.78 27.34
C ALA A 47 -0.82 9.19 27.60
N LYS A 48 -1.24 10.29 26.96
CA LYS A 48 -2.59 10.85 27.13
C LYS A 48 -3.26 11.07 25.78
N TRP A 49 -4.54 10.93 25.78
CA TRP A 49 -5.42 11.48 24.77
C TRP A 49 -5.55 13.00 24.91
N SER A 50 -5.89 13.68 23.84
CA SER A 50 -6.04 15.15 23.80
C SER A 50 -7.16 15.70 24.71
N ASN A 51 -8.05 14.86 25.22
CA ASN A 51 -9.03 15.20 26.24
C ASN A 51 -8.51 15.03 27.68
N GLY A 52 -7.27 14.57 27.85
CA GLY A 52 -6.62 14.35 29.14
C GLY A 52 -6.73 12.94 29.71
N ASP A 53 -7.52 12.06 29.12
CA ASP A 53 -7.62 10.67 29.50
C ASP A 53 -6.28 9.94 29.27
N ALA A 54 -5.97 8.93 30.10
CA ALA A 54 -4.81 8.09 29.87
C ALA A 54 -5.02 7.17 28.64
N VAL A 55 -3.96 6.96 27.87
CA VAL A 55 -3.93 5.89 26.88
C VAL A 55 -3.65 4.57 27.59
N THR A 56 -4.48 3.57 27.37
CA THR A 56 -4.44 2.28 28.06
C THR A 56 -4.44 1.10 27.09
N ALA A 57 -4.09 -0.09 27.56
CA ALA A 57 -4.18 -1.33 26.79
C ALA A 57 -5.62 -1.62 26.32
N ALA A 58 -6.64 -1.19 27.08
CA ALA A 58 -8.05 -1.36 26.72
C ALA A 58 -8.41 -0.58 25.46
N ASP A 59 -7.76 0.57 25.18
CA ASP A 59 -7.99 1.35 23.96
C ASP A 59 -7.54 0.57 22.70
N PHE A 60 -6.46 -0.21 22.80
CA PHE A 60 -6.01 -1.11 21.74
C PHE A 60 -6.96 -2.27 21.54
N VAL A 61 -7.37 -2.93 22.64
CA VAL A 61 -8.35 -4.02 22.57
C VAL A 61 -9.62 -3.56 21.86
N PHE A 62 -10.16 -2.41 22.25
CA PHE A 62 -11.36 -1.87 21.64
C PHE A 62 -11.16 -1.53 20.15
N GLY A 63 -10.05 -0.86 19.81
CA GLY A 63 -9.71 -0.50 18.42
C GLY A 63 -9.62 -1.74 17.51
N TRP A 64 -8.94 -2.79 17.96
CA TRP A 64 -8.76 -4.03 17.18
C TRP A 64 -10.06 -4.85 17.07
N GLN A 65 -10.84 -4.92 18.16
CA GLN A 65 -12.16 -5.55 18.13
C GLN A 65 -13.10 -4.85 17.14
N ARG A 66 -13.05 -3.50 17.07
CA ARG A 66 -13.79 -2.75 16.05
C ARG A 66 -13.34 -3.07 14.63
N ALA A 67 -12.04 -3.26 14.41
CA ALA A 67 -11.51 -3.54 13.08
C ALA A 67 -11.97 -4.91 12.53
N VAL A 68 -12.17 -5.91 13.40
CA VAL A 68 -12.63 -7.26 13.00
C VAL A 68 -14.15 -7.45 13.13
N ASP A 69 -14.87 -6.50 13.72
CA ASP A 69 -16.33 -6.61 13.87
C ASP A 69 -17.02 -6.52 12.50
N PRO A 70 -17.71 -7.60 12.06
CA PRO A 70 -18.40 -7.61 10.78
C PRO A 70 -19.49 -6.52 10.66
N ALA A 71 -20.03 -6.01 11.79
CA ALA A 71 -20.99 -4.92 11.79
C ALA A 71 -20.36 -3.58 11.32
N ASN A 72 -19.05 -3.42 11.44
CA ASN A 72 -18.33 -2.23 10.97
C ASN A 72 -17.89 -2.34 9.50
N ALA A 73 -17.91 -3.54 8.92
CA ALA A 73 -17.51 -3.83 7.54
C ALA A 73 -16.17 -3.16 7.15
N SER A 74 -15.15 -3.29 8.03
CA SER A 74 -13.84 -2.67 7.80
C SER A 74 -13.15 -3.30 6.59
N GLU A 75 -12.77 -2.49 5.60
CA GLU A 75 -12.03 -2.94 4.42
C GLU A 75 -10.62 -3.46 4.78
N TYR A 76 -10.12 -3.17 5.98
CA TYR A 76 -8.80 -3.58 6.47
C TYR A 76 -8.85 -4.64 7.60
N SER A 77 -10.00 -5.32 7.78
CA SER A 77 -10.14 -6.39 8.78
C SER A 77 -9.14 -7.55 8.54
N TYR A 78 -8.84 -7.86 7.27
CA TYR A 78 -7.88 -8.87 6.86
C TYR A 78 -6.46 -8.64 7.43
N MET A 79 -6.12 -7.40 7.80
CA MET A 79 -4.83 -7.10 8.43
C MET A 79 -4.65 -7.81 9.77
N LEU A 80 -5.74 -8.11 10.50
CA LEU A 80 -5.67 -8.87 11.74
C LEU A 80 -5.76 -10.38 11.50
N SER A 81 -6.58 -10.85 10.53
CA SER A 81 -6.75 -12.27 10.24
C SER A 81 -5.63 -12.84 9.38
N ASP A 82 -5.54 -12.40 8.13
CA ASP A 82 -4.72 -13.04 7.11
C ASP A 82 -3.25 -12.62 7.23
N ILE A 83 -3.00 -11.35 7.59
CA ILE A 83 -1.67 -10.76 7.65
C ILE A 83 -1.07 -10.88 9.05
N GLY A 84 -1.80 -10.43 10.06
CA GLY A 84 -1.35 -10.41 11.46
C GLY A 84 -1.52 -11.74 12.20
N GLN A 85 -2.32 -12.67 11.64
CA GLN A 85 -2.57 -13.99 12.21
C GLN A 85 -3.04 -13.95 13.67
N VAL A 86 -3.79 -12.90 14.04
CA VAL A 86 -4.32 -12.76 15.41
C VAL A 86 -5.35 -13.84 15.68
N VAL A 87 -5.20 -14.54 16.79
CA VAL A 87 -6.09 -15.65 17.17
C VAL A 87 -7.55 -15.23 17.12
N ASN A 88 -8.39 -16.05 16.51
CA ASN A 88 -9.84 -15.87 16.29
C ASN A 88 -10.25 -14.72 15.36
N ALA A 89 -9.32 -13.95 14.78
CA ALA A 89 -9.70 -12.81 13.92
C ALA A 89 -10.52 -13.26 12.71
N ALA A 90 -10.13 -14.35 12.03
CA ALA A 90 -10.84 -14.86 10.86
C ALA A 90 -12.27 -15.33 11.19
N GLU A 91 -12.44 -16.08 12.28
CA GLU A 91 -13.74 -16.59 12.73
C GLU A 91 -14.68 -15.44 13.17
N ILE A 92 -14.11 -14.38 13.76
CA ILE A 92 -14.89 -13.20 14.14
C ILE A 92 -15.37 -12.46 12.88
N ILE A 93 -14.50 -12.22 11.91
CA ILE A 93 -14.84 -11.59 10.62
C ILE A 93 -15.92 -12.41 9.90
N ALA A 94 -15.84 -13.74 9.95
CA ALA A 94 -16.86 -14.64 9.40
C ALA A 94 -18.19 -14.64 10.21
N GLY A 95 -18.23 -13.99 11.37
CA GLY A 95 -19.42 -13.97 12.26
C GLY A 95 -19.61 -15.26 13.07
N GLU A 96 -18.58 -16.10 13.17
CA GLU A 96 -18.63 -17.39 13.88
C GLU A 96 -18.31 -17.26 15.37
N LYS A 97 -17.60 -16.21 15.76
CA LYS A 97 -17.22 -15.91 17.15
C LYS A 97 -17.54 -14.46 17.53
N PRO A 98 -17.77 -14.16 18.80
CA PRO A 98 -17.94 -12.78 19.25
C PRO A 98 -16.59 -12.03 19.24
N VAL A 99 -16.63 -10.70 19.06
CA VAL A 99 -15.44 -9.84 19.02
C VAL A 99 -14.58 -9.92 20.29
N THR A 100 -15.19 -10.27 21.41
CA THR A 100 -14.50 -10.45 22.70
C THR A 100 -13.55 -11.65 22.75
N ASP A 101 -13.63 -12.56 21.79
CA ASP A 101 -12.79 -13.73 21.70
C ASP A 101 -11.48 -13.48 20.91
N LEU A 102 -11.31 -12.24 20.36
CA LEU A 102 -10.09 -11.85 19.67
C LEU A 102 -8.87 -12.06 20.57
N GLY A 103 -7.80 -12.64 20.00
CA GLY A 103 -6.53 -12.91 20.69
C GLY A 103 -5.76 -11.66 21.12
N VAL A 104 -6.43 -10.68 21.69
CA VAL A 104 -5.84 -9.47 22.28
C VAL A 104 -6.44 -9.20 23.64
N THR A 105 -5.60 -8.97 24.65
CA THR A 105 -6.04 -8.82 26.04
C THR A 105 -5.31 -7.67 26.73
N ALA A 106 -6.05 -6.79 27.38
CA ALA A 106 -5.49 -5.86 28.35
C ALA A 106 -5.31 -6.60 29.69
N VAL A 107 -4.07 -6.99 29.99
CA VAL A 107 -3.72 -7.66 31.25
C VAL A 107 -3.91 -6.70 32.43
N ASP A 108 -3.52 -5.46 32.21
CA ASP A 108 -3.78 -4.30 33.04
C ASP A 108 -3.76 -3.03 32.14
N ASP A 109 -3.85 -1.83 32.73
CA ASP A 109 -3.89 -0.56 31.98
C ASP A 109 -2.65 -0.33 31.09
N LYS A 110 -1.52 -0.96 31.42
CA LYS A 110 -0.22 -0.73 30.75
C LYS A 110 0.34 -1.98 30.06
N THR A 111 -0.34 -3.10 30.12
CA THR A 111 0.15 -4.36 29.58
C THR A 111 -0.87 -4.93 28.60
N LEU A 112 -0.48 -4.99 27.31
CA LEU A 112 -1.27 -5.58 26.23
C LEU A 112 -0.63 -6.90 25.82
N GLU A 113 -1.37 -7.99 25.87
CA GLU A 113 -0.97 -9.28 25.35
C GLU A 113 -1.69 -9.58 24.03
N VAL A 114 -0.93 -10.06 23.04
CA VAL A 114 -1.45 -10.44 21.71
C VAL A 114 -1.02 -11.86 21.41
N GLN A 115 -1.97 -12.70 20.98
CA GLN A 115 -1.75 -14.09 20.62
C GLN A 115 -1.96 -14.29 19.12
N LEU A 116 -1.01 -14.95 18.47
CA LEU A 116 -1.01 -15.27 17.04
C LEU A 116 -1.21 -16.78 16.82
N ASN A 117 -1.84 -17.15 15.72
CA ASN A 117 -1.99 -18.54 15.30
C ASN A 117 -0.63 -19.15 14.92
N VAL A 118 0.21 -18.38 14.25
CA VAL A 118 1.57 -18.73 13.80
C VAL A 118 2.54 -17.58 14.08
N PRO A 119 3.85 -17.82 14.12
CA PRO A 119 4.83 -16.74 14.19
C PRO A 119 4.76 -15.87 12.91
N VAL A 120 4.77 -14.56 13.08
CA VAL A 120 4.76 -13.58 11.96
C VAL A 120 6.00 -12.72 12.08
N SER A 121 6.97 -12.91 11.18
CA SER A 121 8.28 -12.23 11.24
C SER A 121 8.19 -10.70 11.13
N TYR A 122 7.17 -10.20 10.44
CA TYR A 122 6.92 -8.77 10.23
C TYR A 122 5.86 -8.19 11.18
N PHE A 123 5.42 -8.93 12.23
CA PHE A 123 4.32 -8.49 13.09
C PHE A 123 4.55 -7.12 13.73
N LEU A 124 5.77 -6.80 14.16
CA LEU A 124 6.08 -5.49 14.75
C LEU A 124 5.90 -4.34 13.74
N SER A 125 6.14 -4.57 12.46
CA SER A 125 5.92 -3.57 11.41
C SER A 125 4.44 -3.29 11.13
N LEU A 126 3.54 -4.22 11.48
CA LEU A 126 2.11 -3.97 11.41
C LEU A 126 1.64 -2.97 12.46
N MET A 127 2.35 -2.86 13.59
CA MET A 127 1.95 -2.03 14.74
C MET A 127 2.04 -0.52 14.50
N TYR A 128 2.67 -0.08 13.42
CA TYR A 128 2.60 1.32 12.97
C TYR A 128 1.55 1.58 11.87
N PHE A 129 0.82 0.53 11.46
CA PHE A 129 -0.26 0.67 10.48
C PHE A 129 -1.56 1.08 11.18
N PRO A 130 -2.34 2.07 10.65
CA PRO A 130 -3.49 2.66 11.35
C PRO A 130 -4.59 1.69 11.78
N THR A 131 -4.75 0.52 11.15
CA THR A 131 -5.72 -0.49 11.59
C THR A 131 -5.43 -1.01 13.00
N PHE A 132 -4.16 -0.97 13.44
CA PHE A 132 -3.71 -1.41 14.76
C PHE A 132 -3.63 -0.27 15.80
N TYR A 133 -4.12 0.93 15.47
CA TYR A 133 -4.09 2.05 16.39
C TYR A 133 -5.15 1.94 17.48
N PRO A 134 -4.91 2.54 18.66
CA PRO A 134 -5.87 2.53 19.75
C PRO A 134 -7.06 3.45 19.46
N VAL A 135 -8.20 3.14 20.05
CA VAL A 135 -9.42 3.97 20.02
C VAL A 135 -9.96 4.08 21.44
N ASN A 136 -10.14 5.31 21.94
CA ASN A 136 -10.77 5.52 23.24
C ASN A 136 -12.26 5.17 23.17
N GLU A 137 -12.67 4.08 23.83
CA GLU A 137 -14.05 3.57 23.78
C GLU A 137 -15.07 4.57 24.34
N ALA A 138 -14.75 5.21 25.46
CA ALA A 138 -15.65 6.16 26.10
C ALA A 138 -15.94 7.35 25.19
N PHE A 139 -14.92 7.90 24.56
CA PHE A 139 -15.07 8.97 23.57
C PHE A 139 -15.82 8.50 22.32
N PHE A 140 -15.42 7.37 21.73
CA PHE A 140 -16.09 6.81 20.57
C PHE A 140 -17.61 6.67 20.80
N ASN A 141 -18.01 6.21 21.97
CA ASN A 141 -19.42 6.06 22.33
C ASN A 141 -20.19 7.39 22.39
N THR A 142 -19.51 8.54 22.49
CA THR A 142 -20.15 9.87 22.43
C THR A 142 -20.46 10.32 21.01
N CYS A 143 -19.71 9.88 20.00
CA CYS A 143 -19.80 10.37 18.63
C CYS A 143 -20.15 9.29 17.58
N LYS A 144 -19.90 8.01 17.87
CA LYS A 144 -20.27 6.83 17.00
C LYS A 144 -20.21 7.09 15.49
N ASP A 145 -21.39 7.33 14.88
CA ASP A 145 -21.54 7.47 13.43
C ASP A 145 -20.82 8.70 12.84
N THR A 146 -20.44 9.65 13.70
CA THR A 146 -19.69 10.85 13.30
C THR A 146 -18.20 10.76 13.64
N PHE A 147 -17.75 9.64 14.22
CA PHE A 147 -16.34 9.43 14.56
C PHE A 147 -15.43 9.69 13.36
N GLY A 148 -14.40 10.54 13.53
CA GLY A 148 -13.43 10.86 12.48
C GLY A 148 -13.90 11.87 11.43
N THR A 149 -15.07 12.51 11.58
CA THR A 149 -15.63 13.43 10.57
C THR A 149 -15.41 14.92 10.87
N SER A 150 -14.96 15.26 12.04
CA SER A 150 -14.64 16.65 12.46
C SER A 150 -13.67 16.64 13.62
N PRO A 151 -13.00 17.78 13.93
CA PRO A 151 -12.11 17.90 15.12
C PRO A 151 -12.80 17.46 16.42
N ASP A 152 -14.09 17.77 16.59
CA ASP A 152 -14.85 17.44 17.81
C ASP A 152 -15.15 15.93 17.93
N THR A 153 -14.93 15.15 16.86
CA THR A 153 -15.18 13.72 16.82
C THR A 153 -13.90 12.90 16.63
N VAL A 154 -12.74 13.51 16.87
CA VAL A 154 -11.40 12.90 16.85
C VAL A 154 -10.70 13.15 18.17
N LEU A 155 -10.10 12.12 18.77
CA LEU A 155 -9.09 12.28 19.82
C LEU A 155 -7.71 11.98 19.25
N SER A 156 -6.74 12.78 19.65
CA SER A 156 -5.33 12.60 19.30
C SER A 156 -4.55 12.06 20.50
N ASN A 157 -3.63 11.15 20.27
CA ASN A 157 -2.59 10.75 21.21
C ASN A 157 -1.19 10.90 20.59
N GLY A 158 -1.12 11.35 19.31
CA GLY A 158 0.10 11.57 18.55
C GLY A 158 0.67 12.97 18.70
N ALA A 159 1.64 13.28 17.81
CA ALA A 159 2.42 14.53 17.86
C ALA A 159 1.58 15.79 17.60
N PHE A 160 0.48 15.66 16.86
CA PHE A 160 -0.39 16.77 16.52
C PHE A 160 -1.85 16.51 16.92
N ILE A 161 -2.65 17.56 16.95
CA ILE A 161 -4.09 17.54 17.22
C ILE A 161 -4.79 18.13 16.01
N MET A 162 -5.83 17.46 15.51
CA MET A 162 -6.69 17.97 14.45
C MET A 162 -7.48 19.17 14.99
N THR A 163 -7.30 20.34 14.40
CA THR A 163 -7.92 21.59 14.87
C THR A 163 -8.88 22.22 13.88
N ASP A 164 -8.70 21.93 12.59
CA ASP A 164 -9.63 22.35 11.53
C ASP A 164 -9.77 21.25 10.50
N TYR A 165 -10.97 20.70 10.34
CA TYR A 165 -11.29 19.68 9.35
C TYR A 165 -12.80 19.58 9.15
N GLN A 166 -13.21 19.43 7.90
CA GLN A 166 -14.57 19.04 7.50
C GLN A 166 -14.49 18.06 6.31
N PRO A 167 -15.43 17.13 6.18
CA PRO A 167 -15.51 16.26 5.01
C PRO A 167 -15.53 17.08 3.72
N ALA A 168 -14.71 16.66 2.74
CA ALA A 168 -14.50 17.35 1.46
C ALA A 168 -13.87 18.76 1.56
N ALA A 169 -13.27 19.13 2.69
CA ALA A 169 -12.48 20.36 2.80
C ALA A 169 -11.31 20.34 1.81
N THR A 170 -10.97 21.52 1.28
CA THR A 170 -9.78 21.72 0.43
C THR A 170 -8.56 22.20 1.22
N ALA A 171 -8.73 22.48 2.51
CA ALA A 171 -7.67 22.79 3.45
C ALA A 171 -8.07 22.31 4.85
N PHE A 172 -7.09 21.92 5.65
CA PHE A 172 -7.27 21.52 7.05
C PHE A 172 -5.97 21.69 7.81
N GLU A 173 -6.04 21.76 9.15
CA GLU A 173 -4.92 22.08 10.00
C GLU A 173 -4.84 21.14 11.21
N LEU A 174 -3.60 20.83 11.58
CA LEU A 174 -3.25 20.19 12.84
C LEU A 174 -2.27 21.10 13.60
N THR A 175 -2.42 21.18 14.92
CA THR A 175 -1.50 21.92 15.80
C THR A 175 -0.71 20.97 16.66
N LYS A 176 0.49 21.39 17.09
CA LYS A 176 1.33 20.59 17.99
C LYS A 176 0.56 20.18 19.24
N ASN A 177 0.67 18.92 19.63
CA ASN A 177 0.11 18.38 20.86
C ASN A 177 1.08 18.62 22.02
N PRO A 178 0.78 19.52 22.96
CA PRO A 178 1.68 19.82 24.09
C PRO A 178 1.75 18.66 25.10
N ASP A 179 0.74 17.78 25.14
CA ASP A 179 0.67 16.62 26.04
C ASP A 179 1.20 15.33 25.42
N TYR A 180 1.72 15.40 24.19
CA TYR A 180 2.38 14.26 23.54
C TYR A 180 3.59 13.80 24.36
N TYR A 181 3.75 12.50 24.56
CA TYR A 181 4.83 11.97 25.42
C TYR A 181 6.24 12.41 24.99
N ASP A 182 6.42 12.70 23.70
CA ASP A 182 7.70 13.17 23.13
C ASP A 182 7.61 14.60 22.56
N ALA A 183 6.72 15.44 23.12
CA ALA A 183 6.49 16.81 22.67
C ALA A 183 7.75 17.68 22.63
N ALA A 184 8.75 17.38 23.47
CA ALA A 184 10.02 18.14 23.50
C ALA A 184 10.83 17.99 22.21
N ASN A 185 10.67 16.89 21.48
CA ASN A 185 11.37 16.59 20.23
C ASN A 185 10.56 16.95 18.97
N ILE A 186 9.32 17.40 19.11
CA ILE A 186 8.54 17.92 17.99
C ILE A 186 8.88 19.39 17.76
N ALA A 187 9.51 19.69 16.63
CA ALA A 187 9.99 21.04 16.31
C ALA A 187 8.92 21.91 15.63
N LEU A 188 7.99 21.31 14.90
CA LEU A 188 6.93 22.03 14.20
C LEU A 188 5.81 22.46 15.17
N ASP A 189 5.27 23.65 14.97
CA ASP A 189 4.09 24.13 15.70
C ASP A 189 2.78 23.53 15.18
N GLY A 190 2.77 23.00 13.96
CA GLY A 190 1.62 22.36 13.33
C GLY A 190 1.85 22.01 11.87
N LEU A 191 0.83 21.44 11.26
CA LEU A 191 0.77 21.04 9.85
C LEU A 191 -0.46 21.68 9.21
N ALA A 192 -0.27 22.37 8.07
CA ALA A 192 -1.36 22.91 7.25
C ALA A 192 -1.39 22.18 5.91
N TYR A 193 -2.51 21.56 5.63
CA TYR A 193 -2.72 20.79 4.40
C TYR A 193 -3.60 21.55 3.41
N GLN A 194 -3.24 21.47 2.14
CA GLN A 194 -4.04 21.97 1.02
C GLN A 194 -4.25 20.88 -0.02
N VAL A 195 -5.48 20.69 -0.47
CA VAL A 195 -5.84 19.77 -1.55
C VAL A 195 -5.82 20.51 -2.86
N ILE A 196 -4.74 20.41 -3.62
CA ILE A 196 -4.55 21.04 -4.92
C ILE A 196 -4.51 19.94 -5.99
N LYS A 197 -5.45 19.96 -6.93
CA LYS A 197 -5.56 18.95 -7.99
C LYS A 197 -4.73 19.25 -9.21
N ASP A 198 -4.44 20.51 -9.45
CA ASP A 198 -3.66 20.99 -10.59
C ASP A 198 -2.20 21.12 -10.20
N SER A 199 -1.32 20.33 -10.82
CA SER A 199 0.11 20.26 -10.50
C SER A 199 0.85 21.57 -10.84
N GLN A 200 0.42 22.32 -11.84
CA GLN A 200 1.01 23.62 -12.17
C GLN A 200 0.67 24.67 -11.09
N GLN A 201 -0.58 24.66 -10.60
CA GLN A 201 -0.97 25.49 -9.46
C GLN A 201 -0.19 25.14 -8.19
N ALA A 202 0.01 23.84 -7.94
CA ALA A 202 0.79 23.36 -6.79
C ALA A 202 2.25 23.86 -6.87
N LEU A 203 2.90 23.74 -8.03
CA LEU A 203 4.25 24.28 -8.27
C LEU A 203 4.33 25.78 -8.07
N MET A 204 3.38 26.55 -8.58
CA MET A 204 3.33 28.00 -8.38
C MET A 204 3.15 28.37 -6.90
N SER A 205 2.31 27.63 -6.17
CA SER A 205 2.11 27.84 -4.74
C SER A 205 3.39 27.57 -3.93
N PHE A 206 4.15 26.54 -4.30
CA PHE A 206 5.46 26.27 -3.73
C PHE A 206 6.46 27.41 -4.06
N GLN A 207 6.58 27.81 -5.30
CA GLN A 207 7.50 28.86 -5.75
C GLN A 207 7.23 30.23 -5.08
N THR A 208 5.98 30.50 -4.71
CA THR A 208 5.61 31.73 -3.96
C THR A 208 5.75 31.59 -2.45
N GLY A 209 6.16 30.42 -1.94
CA GLY A 209 6.30 30.15 -0.53
C GLY A 209 4.97 29.90 0.21
N ALA A 210 3.88 29.67 -0.51
CA ALA A 210 2.60 29.30 0.09
C ALA A 210 2.55 27.80 0.51
N LEU A 211 3.41 26.98 -0.06
CA LEU A 211 3.61 25.58 0.30
C LEU A 211 5.08 25.33 0.63
N ASP A 212 5.33 24.50 1.61
CA ASP A 212 6.68 24.02 1.99
C ASP A 212 7.04 22.71 1.32
N LEU A 213 6.04 21.92 0.95
CA LEU A 213 6.18 20.65 0.25
C LEU A 213 5.03 20.52 -0.75
N THR A 214 5.31 19.99 -1.95
CA THR A 214 4.28 19.66 -2.92
C THR A 214 4.70 18.51 -3.82
N LEU A 215 3.71 17.74 -4.29
CA LEU A 215 3.86 16.73 -5.31
C LEU A 215 3.76 17.34 -6.69
N LEU A 216 4.54 16.79 -7.61
CA LEU A 216 4.55 17.16 -9.03
C LEU A 216 4.28 15.94 -9.91
N ASN A 217 3.91 16.17 -11.14
CA ASN A 217 3.81 15.15 -12.18
C ASN A 217 4.68 15.51 -13.39
N GLY A 218 4.80 14.61 -14.36
CA GLY A 218 5.81 14.59 -15.42
C GLY A 218 6.18 15.91 -16.08
N GLU A 219 5.21 16.73 -16.48
CA GLU A 219 5.50 18.00 -17.19
C GLU A 219 6.11 19.08 -16.29
N GLN A 220 5.76 19.08 -15.01
CA GLN A 220 6.33 20.01 -14.04
C GLN A 220 7.71 19.56 -13.57
N VAL A 221 7.99 18.25 -13.58
CA VAL A 221 9.32 17.71 -13.24
C VAL A 221 10.39 18.25 -14.19
N ASP A 222 10.13 18.28 -15.50
CA ASP A 222 11.07 18.83 -16.49
C ASP A 222 11.46 20.29 -16.23
N GLN A 223 10.62 21.06 -15.51
CA GLN A 223 10.89 22.46 -15.17
C GLN A 223 11.80 22.60 -13.94
N VAL A 224 11.84 21.60 -13.06
CA VAL A 224 12.47 21.72 -11.74
C VAL A 224 13.46 20.60 -11.40
N LYS A 225 13.69 19.63 -12.28
CA LYS A 225 14.57 18.48 -12.03
C LYS A 225 16.01 18.83 -11.63
N ASP A 226 16.47 20.01 -12.01
CA ASP A 226 17.80 20.53 -11.67
C ASP A 226 17.77 21.49 -10.44
N ASP A 227 16.59 21.72 -9.84
CA ASP A 227 16.47 22.53 -8.62
C ASP A 227 16.92 21.69 -7.41
N PRO A 228 17.79 22.22 -6.53
CA PRO A 228 18.22 21.48 -5.33
C PRO A 228 17.10 21.18 -4.33
N GLN A 229 15.93 21.77 -4.47
CA GLN A 229 14.73 21.50 -3.69
C GLN A 229 13.87 20.37 -4.29
N PHE A 230 14.21 19.90 -5.49
CA PHE A 230 13.55 18.76 -6.11
C PHE A 230 14.10 17.44 -5.57
N THR A 231 13.22 16.50 -5.32
CA THR A 231 13.58 15.10 -5.02
C THR A 231 12.56 14.15 -5.65
N SER A 232 13.00 12.93 -5.90
CA SER A 232 12.13 11.82 -6.30
C SER A 232 12.31 10.69 -5.28
N VAL A 233 11.22 10.25 -4.68
CA VAL A 233 11.20 9.24 -3.62
C VAL A 233 10.33 8.07 -4.00
N GLY A 234 10.82 6.85 -3.76
CA GLY A 234 10.05 5.63 -3.98
C GLY A 234 8.78 5.62 -3.13
N ALA A 235 7.63 5.39 -3.77
CA ALA A 235 6.34 5.35 -3.10
C ALA A 235 5.87 3.93 -2.81
N GLY A 236 6.64 2.92 -3.21
CA GLY A 236 6.35 1.50 -3.01
C GLY A 236 5.21 0.96 -3.88
N TYR A 237 4.51 1.76 -4.66
CA TYR A 237 3.42 1.26 -5.50
C TYR A 237 3.94 0.54 -6.73
N LEU A 238 3.43 -0.67 -6.96
CA LEU A 238 3.51 -1.35 -8.25
C LEU A 238 2.29 -0.96 -9.09
N TRP A 239 2.52 -0.39 -10.26
CA TRP A 239 1.50 -0.23 -11.30
C TRP A 239 1.55 -1.40 -12.27
N TYR A 240 0.38 -1.96 -12.58
CA TYR A 240 0.26 -3.12 -13.45
C TYR A 240 -1.09 -3.15 -14.17
N ILE A 241 -1.17 -3.94 -15.23
CA ILE A 241 -2.44 -4.29 -15.85
C ILE A 241 -2.88 -5.64 -15.28
N SER A 242 -4.11 -5.69 -14.79
CA SER A 242 -4.79 -6.91 -14.38
C SER A 242 -5.74 -7.36 -15.48
N PRO A 243 -5.49 -8.50 -16.14
CA PRO A 243 -6.47 -9.12 -17.03
C PRO A 243 -7.54 -9.84 -16.21
N ASN A 244 -8.80 -9.76 -16.63
CA ASN A 244 -9.87 -10.57 -16.05
C ASN A 244 -9.84 -11.96 -16.68
N ILE A 245 -9.12 -12.88 -16.05
CA ILE A 245 -8.79 -14.20 -16.59
C ILE A 245 -10.01 -15.13 -16.57
N ASP A 246 -10.84 -15.01 -15.54
CA ASP A 246 -12.02 -15.88 -15.37
C ASP A 246 -13.21 -15.42 -16.25
N ALA A 247 -13.56 -14.14 -16.21
CA ALA A 247 -14.76 -13.64 -16.89
C ALA A 247 -14.56 -13.43 -18.41
N VAL A 248 -13.32 -13.29 -18.89
CA VAL A 248 -13.03 -13.04 -20.33
C VAL A 248 -12.34 -14.26 -20.94
N PRO A 249 -13.06 -15.09 -21.69
CA PRO A 249 -12.53 -16.37 -22.19
C PRO A 249 -11.24 -16.24 -23.02
N GLU A 250 -11.06 -15.15 -23.76
CA GLU A 250 -9.85 -14.91 -24.53
C GLU A 250 -8.65 -14.63 -23.61
N LEU A 251 -8.85 -13.95 -22.47
CA LEU A 251 -7.81 -13.66 -21.50
C LEU A 251 -7.46 -14.87 -20.61
N ALA A 252 -8.26 -15.93 -20.63
CA ALA A 252 -7.87 -17.23 -20.07
C ALA A 252 -6.71 -17.86 -20.85
N ASN A 253 -6.52 -17.49 -22.13
CA ASN A 253 -5.41 -17.98 -22.96
C ASN A 253 -4.09 -17.33 -22.52
N GLU A 254 -3.16 -18.14 -22.02
CA GLU A 254 -1.85 -17.69 -21.53
C GLU A 254 -0.99 -17.08 -22.63
N ASN A 255 -1.03 -17.64 -23.87
CA ASN A 255 -0.25 -17.10 -24.99
C ASN A 255 -0.71 -15.69 -25.36
N LEU A 256 -2.02 -15.38 -25.24
CA LEU A 256 -2.52 -14.02 -25.46
C LEU A 256 -2.01 -13.06 -24.39
N ARG A 257 -2.03 -13.45 -23.11
CA ARG A 257 -1.51 -12.65 -22.03
C ARG A 257 0.00 -12.41 -22.15
N LYS A 258 0.76 -13.45 -22.51
CA LYS A 258 2.20 -13.35 -22.83
C LYS A 258 2.46 -12.40 -23.99
N ALA A 259 1.70 -12.50 -25.06
CA ALA A 259 1.82 -11.58 -26.19
C ALA A 259 1.65 -10.12 -25.74
N MET A 260 0.65 -9.86 -24.89
CA MET A 260 0.38 -8.50 -24.39
C MET A 260 1.50 -8.00 -23.48
N THR A 261 2.03 -8.81 -22.55
CA THR A 261 3.09 -8.34 -21.65
C THR A 261 4.42 -8.08 -22.37
N PHE A 262 4.78 -8.92 -23.38
CA PHE A 262 5.97 -8.69 -24.21
C PHE A 262 5.85 -7.49 -25.17
N ALA A 263 4.64 -7.01 -25.43
CA ALA A 263 4.39 -5.85 -26.27
C ALA A 263 4.60 -4.50 -25.53
N LEU A 264 4.85 -4.52 -24.21
CA LEU A 264 4.90 -3.31 -23.36
C LEU A 264 6.35 -2.85 -23.14
N ASP A 265 6.69 -1.70 -23.74
CA ASP A 265 7.94 -0.98 -23.49
C ASP A 265 7.80 -0.10 -22.24
N ARG A 266 8.33 -0.60 -21.14
CA ARG A 266 8.24 0.04 -19.81
C ARG A 266 9.19 1.23 -19.68
N ASP A 267 10.33 1.18 -20.38
CA ASP A 267 11.29 2.29 -20.40
C ASP A 267 10.68 3.54 -21.05
N ALA A 268 9.93 3.36 -22.14
CA ALA A 268 9.19 4.46 -22.76
C ALA A 268 8.09 5.03 -21.84
N ILE A 269 7.39 4.16 -21.07
CA ILE A 269 6.37 4.60 -20.11
C ILE A 269 7.00 5.47 -19.01
N THR A 270 8.10 5.03 -18.42
CA THR A 270 8.73 5.75 -17.30
C THR A 270 9.55 6.96 -17.75
N GLY A 271 10.32 6.82 -18.82
CA GLY A 271 11.24 7.84 -19.31
C GLY A 271 10.59 8.93 -20.13
N ASP A 272 9.56 8.63 -20.95
CA ASP A 272 8.95 9.59 -21.86
C ASP A 272 7.62 10.16 -21.35
N VAL A 273 6.89 9.39 -20.50
CA VAL A 273 5.55 9.77 -20.02
C VAL A 273 5.58 10.28 -18.59
N LEU A 274 6.08 9.45 -17.66
CA LEU A 274 6.04 9.77 -16.22
C LEU A 274 7.11 10.80 -15.84
N LYS A 275 8.38 10.52 -16.14
CA LYS A 275 9.54 11.42 -15.89
C LYS A 275 9.72 11.82 -14.42
N ASP A 276 9.01 11.17 -13.49
CA ASP A 276 8.93 11.50 -12.08
C ASP A 276 9.93 10.72 -11.21
N GLY A 277 10.80 9.92 -11.86
CA GLY A 277 11.73 9.01 -11.21
C GLY A 277 11.18 7.59 -11.04
N SER A 278 9.94 7.35 -11.42
CA SER A 278 9.38 5.99 -11.51
C SER A 278 10.26 5.10 -12.37
N ALA A 279 10.51 3.87 -11.92
CA ALA A 279 11.39 2.92 -12.61
C ALA A 279 10.57 1.83 -13.31
N PRO A 280 11.01 1.37 -14.52
CA PRO A 280 10.41 0.20 -15.15
C PRO A 280 10.46 -0.97 -14.18
N CYS A 281 9.36 -1.74 -14.10
CA CYS A 281 9.28 -2.88 -13.21
C CYS A 281 8.99 -4.15 -14.01
N TYR A 282 9.87 -5.15 -13.83
CA TYR A 282 9.81 -6.46 -14.49
C TYR A 282 9.55 -7.58 -13.47
N THR A 283 9.15 -7.22 -12.27
CA THR A 283 8.88 -8.08 -11.13
C THR A 283 7.48 -7.82 -10.58
N ALA A 284 6.91 -8.78 -9.88
CA ALA A 284 5.62 -8.61 -9.21
C ALA A 284 5.76 -7.90 -7.86
N VAL A 285 6.97 -7.88 -7.31
CA VAL A 285 7.36 -7.11 -6.13
C VAL A 285 8.31 -5.99 -6.59
N PRO A 286 8.03 -4.71 -6.35
CA PRO A 286 8.89 -3.61 -6.80
C PRO A 286 10.24 -3.61 -6.05
N PRO A 287 11.31 -3.04 -6.65
CA PRO A 287 12.61 -2.93 -6.00
C PRO A 287 12.62 -1.92 -4.85
N GLN A 288 13.64 -2.05 -3.98
CA GLN A 288 13.87 -1.17 -2.82
C GLN A 288 12.72 -1.16 -1.80
N PHE A 289 12.07 -2.31 -1.65
CA PHE A 289 10.88 -2.45 -0.83
C PHE A 289 11.06 -3.42 0.33
N ALA A 290 11.57 -4.61 0.09
CA ALA A 290 11.70 -5.65 1.11
C ALA A 290 13.13 -6.18 1.19
N THR A 291 13.67 -6.20 2.41
CA THR A 291 15.04 -6.67 2.70
C THR A 291 15.02 -8.09 3.26
N GLY A 292 15.77 -8.97 2.64
CA GLY A 292 15.88 -10.37 3.01
C GLY A 292 16.75 -10.65 4.23
N PRO A 293 16.78 -11.92 4.65
CA PRO A 293 17.59 -12.36 5.80
C PRO A 293 19.10 -12.08 5.64
N ASP A 294 19.59 -12.03 4.40
CA ASP A 294 20.98 -11.72 4.05
C ASP A 294 21.25 -10.21 3.86
N GLY A 295 20.23 -9.36 4.04
CA GLY A 295 20.32 -7.92 3.84
C GLY A 295 20.15 -7.46 2.38
N SER A 296 19.86 -8.37 1.44
CA SER A 296 19.60 -8.03 0.04
C SER A 296 18.14 -7.59 -0.17
N ASP A 297 17.92 -6.71 -1.15
CA ASP A 297 16.58 -6.38 -1.64
C ASP A 297 16.00 -7.54 -2.45
N PHE A 298 14.72 -7.87 -2.22
CA PHE A 298 14.01 -8.98 -2.89
C PHE A 298 14.05 -8.84 -4.42
N SER A 299 13.87 -7.65 -4.92
CA SER A 299 13.78 -7.36 -6.35
C SER A 299 15.00 -6.58 -6.88
N ALA A 300 16.18 -6.75 -6.25
CA ALA A 300 17.41 -6.08 -6.69
C ALA A 300 17.78 -6.40 -8.14
N ASP A 301 17.53 -7.64 -8.59
CA ASP A 301 17.75 -8.07 -9.97
C ASP A 301 16.46 -7.98 -10.79
N GLN A 302 16.24 -6.84 -11.40
CA GLN A 302 15.10 -6.60 -12.31
C GLN A 302 15.18 -7.40 -13.62
N THR A 303 16.32 -8.04 -13.90
CA THR A 303 16.51 -8.86 -15.12
C THR A 303 16.15 -10.34 -14.91
N LYS A 304 15.93 -10.76 -13.65
CA LYS A 304 15.64 -12.15 -13.28
C LYS A 304 14.48 -12.76 -14.07
N PHE A 305 13.44 -11.96 -14.32
CA PHE A 305 12.25 -12.38 -15.08
C PHE A 305 12.16 -11.71 -16.47
N ALA A 306 13.26 -11.20 -17.01
CA ALA A 306 13.26 -10.58 -18.33
C ALA A 306 12.73 -11.52 -19.42
N ASP A 307 13.03 -12.83 -19.32
CA ASP A 307 12.53 -13.84 -20.27
C ASP A 307 11.02 -14.10 -20.16
N ALA A 308 10.37 -13.65 -19.09
CA ALA A 308 8.92 -13.77 -18.89
C ALA A 308 8.15 -12.50 -19.30
N CYS A 309 8.74 -11.29 -19.15
CA CYS A 309 7.96 -10.06 -19.31
C CYS A 309 8.71 -8.83 -19.89
N ALA A 310 10.01 -8.92 -20.25
CA ALA A 310 10.69 -7.78 -20.88
C ALA A 310 10.13 -7.51 -22.29
N PHE A 311 10.17 -6.24 -22.71
CA PHE A 311 9.73 -5.86 -24.06
C PHE A 311 10.49 -6.64 -25.14
N ASP A 312 9.74 -7.39 -25.97
CA ASP A 312 10.25 -8.11 -27.12
C ASP A 312 9.14 -8.27 -28.17
N ALA A 313 9.15 -7.38 -29.15
CA ALA A 313 8.14 -7.38 -30.21
C ALA A 313 8.09 -8.69 -31.03
N ALA A 314 9.22 -9.42 -31.16
CA ALA A 314 9.25 -10.67 -31.89
C ALA A 314 8.60 -11.80 -31.08
N LYS A 315 8.92 -11.92 -29.80
CA LYS A 315 8.23 -12.85 -28.88
C LYS A 315 6.73 -12.51 -28.78
N ALA A 316 6.39 -11.23 -28.65
CA ALA A 316 4.99 -10.78 -28.61
C ALA A 316 4.21 -11.26 -29.84
N ALA A 317 4.78 -11.09 -31.05
CA ALA A 317 4.15 -11.55 -32.29
C ALA A 317 4.02 -13.09 -32.35
N GLU A 318 5.02 -13.84 -31.91
CA GLU A 318 4.99 -15.31 -31.89
C GLU A 318 3.88 -15.83 -30.96
N TYR A 319 3.80 -15.33 -29.74
CA TYR A 319 2.73 -15.68 -28.80
C TYR A 319 1.35 -15.26 -29.31
N TYR A 320 1.26 -14.10 -29.98
CA TYR A 320 0.00 -13.61 -30.54
C TYR A 320 -0.54 -14.52 -31.66
N GLU A 321 0.31 -14.95 -32.60
CA GLU A 321 -0.09 -15.88 -33.65
C GLU A 321 -0.49 -17.26 -33.08
N THR A 322 0.20 -17.69 -32.01
CA THR A 322 -0.18 -18.93 -31.30
C THR A 322 -1.56 -18.78 -30.68
N ALA A 323 -1.81 -17.68 -29.97
CA ALA A 323 -3.11 -17.39 -29.34
C ALA A 323 -4.24 -17.30 -30.37
N LYS A 324 -4.03 -16.65 -31.52
CA LYS A 324 -5.00 -16.62 -32.64
C LYS A 324 -5.37 -18.02 -33.10
N SER A 325 -4.35 -18.88 -33.29
CA SER A 325 -4.56 -20.26 -33.71
C SER A 325 -5.35 -21.08 -32.70
N GLU A 326 -5.01 -20.95 -31.40
CA GLU A 326 -5.67 -21.68 -30.32
C GLU A 326 -7.11 -21.23 -30.11
N LEU A 327 -7.37 -19.93 -30.21
CA LEU A 327 -8.69 -19.32 -30.01
C LEU A 327 -9.55 -19.31 -31.28
N GLY A 328 -8.96 -19.60 -32.45
CA GLY A 328 -9.66 -19.57 -33.74
C GLY A 328 -10.16 -18.17 -34.13
N LYS A 329 -9.39 -17.13 -33.75
CA LYS A 329 -9.72 -15.70 -33.98
C LYS A 329 -8.55 -14.98 -34.62
N ASP A 330 -8.84 -14.05 -35.53
CA ASP A 330 -7.82 -13.23 -36.19
C ASP A 330 -7.63 -11.86 -35.52
N SER A 331 -8.55 -11.46 -34.64
CA SER A 331 -8.52 -10.17 -33.96
C SER A 331 -9.19 -10.23 -32.59
N PHE A 332 -8.78 -9.30 -31.71
CA PHE A 332 -9.31 -9.17 -30.36
C PHE A 332 -9.62 -7.70 -30.06
N SER A 333 -10.61 -7.48 -29.20
CA SER A 333 -10.95 -6.14 -28.71
C SER A 333 -11.26 -6.22 -27.22
N PHE A 334 -10.58 -5.36 -26.42
CA PHE A 334 -10.76 -5.29 -24.97
C PHE A 334 -11.03 -3.89 -24.53
N ASP A 335 -11.89 -3.75 -23.53
CA ASP A 335 -12.07 -2.51 -22.78
C ASP A 335 -11.10 -2.50 -21.60
N MET A 336 -10.36 -1.40 -21.44
CA MET A 336 -9.46 -1.17 -20.31
C MET A 336 -9.97 -0.02 -19.46
N ILE A 337 -10.30 -0.31 -18.19
CA ILE A 337 -10.68 0.70 -17.22
C ILE A 337 -9.44 1.34 -16.58
N VAL A 338 -9.49 2.65 -16.33
CA VAL A 338 -8.36 3.44 -15.85
C VAL A 338 -8.82 4.58 -14.94
N ASP A 339 -8.00 4.95 -13.96
CA ASP A 339 -8.26 6.08 -13.07
C ASP A 339 -8.39 7.40 -13.85
N ALA A 340 -9.27 8.29 -13.37
CA ALA A 340 -9.49 9.62 -13.96
C ALA A 340 -8.35 10.61 -13.71
N ASP A 341 -7.31 10.23 -12.97
CA ASP A 341 -6.12 11.05 -12.75
C ASP A 341 -5.27 11.15 -14.02
N ASP A 342 -4.54 12.26 -14.18
CA ASP A 342 -3.82 12.60 -15.41
C ASP A 342 -2.74 11.58 -15.81
N ALA A 343 -1.88 11.18 -14.84
CA ALA A 343 -0.79 10.26 -15.11
C ALA A 343 -1.26 8.85 -15.54
N PRO A 344 -2.21 8.18 -14.86
CA PRO A 344 -2.77 6.91 -15.32
C PRO A 344 -3.40 6.98 -16.71
N GLN A 345 -4.09 8.08 -17.05
CA GLN A 345 -4.67 8.25 -18.38
C GLN A 345 -3.60 8.33 -19.48
N LYS A 346 -2.51 9.08 -19.24
CA LYS A 346 -1.37 9.17 -20.16
C LYS A 346 -0.69 7.81 -20.34
N VAL A 347 -0.45 7.09 -19.26
CA VAL A 347 0.09 5.72 -19.30
C VAL A 347 -0.81 4.79 -20.09
N ALA A 348 -2.12 4.83 -19.86
CA ALA A 348 -3.09 3.99 -20.57
C ALA A 348 -3.10 4.26 -22.08
N GLN A 349 -2.95 5.53 -22.51
CA GLN A 349 -2.85 5.88 -23.93
C GLN A 349 -1.61 5.25 -24.59
N VAL A 350 -0.45 5.32 -23.91
CA VAL A 350 0.79 4.71 -24.41
C VAL A 350 0.71 3.18 -24.42
N VAL A 351 0.18 2.57 -23.38
CA VAL A 351 -0.08 1.13 -23.32
C VAL A 351 -0.97 0.70 -24.49
N LYS A 352 -2.08 1.40 -24.74
CA LYS A 352 -2.95 1.14 -25.89
C LYS A 352 -2.17 1.21 -27.21
N GLU A 353 -1.40 2.27 -27.44
CA GLU A 353 -0.62 2.46 -28.67
C GLU A 353 0.41 1.34 -28.86
N GLN A 354 1.12 0.93 -27.79
CA GLN A 354 2.11 -0.14 -27.82
C GLN A 354 1.45 -1.48 -28.16
N LEU A 355 0.33 -1.82 -27.52
CA LEU A 355 -0.41 -3.06 -27.77
C LEU A 355 -0.95 -3.12 -29.21
N GLU A 356 -1.62 -2.07 -29.68
CA GLU A 356 -2.22 -2.02 -31.01
C GLU A 356 -1.16 -1.99 -32.13
N THR A 357 0.00 -1.39 -31.89
CA THR A 357 1.10 -1.32 -32.87
C THR A 357 1.85 -2.65 -32.94
N THR A 358 2.12 -3.28 -31.80
CA THR A 358 2.91 -4.51 -31.72
C THR A 358 2.09 -5.75 -32.07
N LEU A 359 0.78 -5.75 -31.81
CA LEU A 359 -0.14 -6.86 -32.01
C LEU A 359 -1.24 -6.51 -33.03
N PRO A 360 -0.98 -6.54 -34.34
CA PRO A 360 -1.94 -6.14 -35.36
C PRO A 360 -3.25 -6.95 -35.29
N GLY A 361 -4.38 -6.24 -35.18
CA GLY A 361 -5.71 -6.84 -34.98
C GLY A 361 -6.16 -6.85 -33.51
N LEU A 362 -5.31 -6.44 -32.57
CA LEU A 362 -5.73 -6.09 -31.22
C LEU A 362 -6.24 -4.66 -31.17
N THR A 363 -7.32 -4.40 -30.45
CA THR A 363 -7.88 -3.08 -30.17
C THR A 363 -8.12 -2.95 -28.68
N VAL A 364 -7.71 -1.81 -28.10
CA VAL A 364 -7.95 -1.48 -26.69
C VAL A 364 -8.80 -0.20 -26.62
N ASN A 365 -9.95 -0.28 -25.96
CA ASN A 365 -10.82 0.86 -25.71
C ASN A 365 -10.61 1.34 -24.28
N LEU A 366 -10.36 2.61 -24.06
CA LEU A 366 -10.14 3.17 -22.72
C LEU A 366 -11.45 3.68 -22.13
N THR A 367 -11.74 3.24 -20.90
CA THR A 367 -12.86 3.74 -20.08
C THR A 367 -12.28 4.42 -18.85
N VAL A 368 -12.50 5.74 -18.75
CA VAL A 368 -11.97 6.56 -17.65
C VAL A 368 -12.99 6.68 -16.54
N GLU A 369 -12.60 6.33 -15.32
CA GLU A 369 -13.49 6.27 -14.17
C GLU A 369 -12.85 6.92 -12.94
N PRO A 370 -13.64 7.50 -12.01
CA PRO A 370 -13.15 7.86 -10.69
C PRO A 370 -12.51 6.62 -10.02
N LYS A 371 -11.37 6.79 -9.36
CA LYS A 371 -10.61 5.69 -8.74
C LYS A 371 -11.50 4.74 -7.91
N LYS A 372 -12.41 5.29 -7.09
CA LYS A 372 -13.30 4.46 -6.26
C LYS A 372 -14.21 3.57 -7.11
N GLN A 373 -14.73 4.08 -8.23
CA GLN A 373 -15.59 3.31 -9.14
C GLN A 373 -14.76 2.22 -9.83
N ARG A 374 -13.58 2.55 -10.36
CA ARG A 374 -12.68 1.59 -11.02
C ARG A 374 -12.32 0.43 -10.06
N VAL A 375 -12.00 0.71 -8.79
CA VAL A 375 -11.73 -0.34 -7.80
C VAL A 375 -12.96 -1.22 -7.59
N GLN A 376 -14.14 -0.62 -7.45
CA GLN A 376 -15.39 -1.36 -7.25
C GLN A 376 -15.70 -2.25 -8.46
N ASP A 377 -15.54 -1.73 -9.68
CA ASP A 377 -15.80 -2.51 -10.91
C ASP A 377 -14.82 -3.68 -11.04
N MET A 378 -13.56 -3.52 -10.60
CA MET A 378 -12.61 -4.63 -10.56
C MET A 378 -13.00 -5.68 -9.50
N GLN A 379 -13.42 -5.26 -8.32
CA GLN A 379 -13.90 -6.17 -7.27
C GLN A 379 -15.16 -6.94 -7.67
N ASP A 380 -16.06 -6.28 -8.40
CA ASP A 380 -17.30 -6.89 -8.89
C ASP A 380 -17.10 -7.73 -10.18
N GLY A 381 -15.87 -7.77 -10.73
CA GLY A 381 -15.56 -8.48 -11.98
C GLY A 381 -16.08 -7.78 -13.24
N ASN A 382 -16.52 -6.52 -13.16
CA ASN A 382 -17.09 -5.73 -14.25
C ASN A 382 -16.01 -5.05 -15.10
N PHE A 383 -14.97 -5.76 -15.49
CA PHE A 383 -13.88 -5.24 -16.32
C PHE A 383 -13.31 -6.34 -17.24
N GLN A 384 -12.54 -5.96 -18.25
CA GLN A 384 -11.77 -6.89 -19.07
C GLN A 384 -10.26 -6.74 -18.81
N LEU A 385 -9.74 -5.52 -18.92
CA LEU A 385 -8.41 -5.11 -18.48
C LEU A 385 -8.54 -3.98 -17.47
N GLY A 386 -7.77 -4.00 -16.39
CA GLY A 386 -7.73 -2.93 -15.42
C GLY A 386 -6.31 -2.38 -15.26
N LEU A 387 -6.09 -1.09 -15.55
CA LEU A 387 -4.85 -0.42 -15.15
C LEU A 387 -4.97 -0.01 -13.69
N THR A 388 -4.22 -0.65 -12.83
CA THR A 388 -4.34 -0.52 -11.37
C THR A 388 -2.98 -0.48 -10.69
N ARG A 389 -2.99 -0.24 -9.39
CA ARG A 389 -1.79 -0.26 -8.56
C ARG A 389 -2.05 -0.90 -7.21
N TRP A 390 -1.00 -1.47 -6.64
CA TRP A 390 -0.96 -1.88 -5.25
C TRP A 390 0.16 -1.15 -4.52
N GLY A 391 -0.11 -0.71 -3.30
CA GLY A 391 0.90 -0.15 -2.40
C GLY A 391 1.05 -1.04 -1.17
N PRO A 392 2.27 -1.23 -0.68
CA PRO A 392 2.53 -2.19 0.39
C PRO A 392 1.99 -1.70 1.73
N ASP A 393 1.28 -2.56 2.42
CA ASP A 393 0.79 -2.30 3.77
C ASP A 393 1.85 -2.61 4.84
N TYR A 394 2.81 -3.50 4.53
CA TYR A 394 3.91 -3.92 5.41
C TYR A 394 5.13 -4.32 4.57
N ALA A 395 6.32 -4.29 5.20
CA ALA A 395 7.63 -4.49 4.54
C ALA A 395 7.98 -5.98 4.35
N ASP A 396 7.18 -6.70 3.56
CA ASP A 396 7.42 -8.11 3.19
C ASP A 396 6.87 -8.39 1.78
N PRO A 397 7.56 -9.22 0.93
CA PRO A 397 7.08 -9.54 -0.42
C PRO A 397 5.65 -10.11 -0.46
N MET A 398 5.21 -10.73 0.63
CA MET A 398 3.87 -11.29 0.77
C MET A 398 2.75 -10.24 0.58
N THR A 399 3.01 -8.96 0.86
CA THR A 399 2.01 -7.88 0.63
C THR A 399 1.58 -7.78 -0.83
N TYR A 400 2.45 -8.21 -1.77
CA TYR A 400 2.13 -8.31 -3.20
C TYR A 400 1.72 -9.73 -3.58
N LEU A 401 2.53 -10.73 -3.23
CA LEU A 401 2.32 -12.10 -3.69
C LEU A 401 1.04 -12.72 -3.11
N GLY A 402 0.71 -12.41 -1.87
CA GLY A 402 -0.53 -12.89 -1.23
C GLY A 402 -1.82 -12.42 -1.91
N MET A 403 -1.77 -11.37 -2.73
CA MET A 403 -2.96 -10.90 -3.45
C MET A 403 -3.50 -11.90 -4.47
N TRP A 404 -2.65 -12.74 -5.06
CA TRP A 404 -3.04 -13.65 -6.15
C TRP A 404 -3.41 -15.06 -5.69
N VAL A 405 -3.47 -15.30 -4.38
CA VAL A 405 -4.03 -16.54 -3.82
C VAL A 405 -5.48 -16.71 -4.28
N THR A 406 -5.83 -17.95 -4.59
CA THR A 406 -7.21 -18.30 -4.99
C THR A 406 -8.24 -17.81 -3.99
N GLY A 407 -9.20 -17.01 -4.45
CA GLY A 407 -10.27 -16.45 -3.62
C GLY A 407 -9.90 -15.19 -2.83
N ASN A 408 -8.66 -14.68 -2.92
CA ASN A 408 -8.32 -13.39 -2.33
C ASN A 408 -9.08 -12.24 -3.00
N SER A 409 -9.62 -11.31 -2.23
CA SER A 409 -10.43 -10.18 -2.71
C SER A 409 -9.69 -9.20 -3.63
N ASN A 410 -8.35 -9.20 -3.58
CA ASN A 410 -7.49 -8.39 -4.45
C ASN A 410 -7.05 -9.14 -5.72
N ASN A 411 -7.37 -10.43 -5.83
CA ASN A 411 -7.18 -11.22 -7.05
C ASN A 411 -8.31 -10.92 -8.05
N TYR A 412 -8.30 -9.72 -8.59
CA TYR A 412 -9.40 -9.22 -9.45
C TYR A 412 -9.63 -10.06 -10.70
N GLY A 413 -8.59 -10.69 -11.23
CA GLY A 413 -8.66 -11.57 -12.39
C GLY A 413 -9.19 -12.98 -12.08
N LEU A 414 -9.41 -13.30 -10.81
CA LEU A 414 -9.85 -14.59 -10.29
C LEU A 414 -8.97 -15.75 -10.77
N TRP A 415 -7.67 -15.50 -10.99
CA TRP A 415 -6.71 -16.53 -11.34
C TRP A 415 -6.56 -17.53 -10.18
N SER A 416 -6.30 -18.79 -10.51
CA SER A 416 -6.14 -19.88 -9.55
C SER A 416 -5.04 -20.82 -10.00
N ASP A 417 -4.10 -21.11 -9.11
CA ASP A 417 -3.02 -22.06 -9.32
C ASP A 417 -2.69 -22.76 -8.01
N ALA A 418 -2.83 -24.09 -7.98
CA ALA A 418 -2.68 -24.89 -6.76
C ALA A 418 -1.22 -24.96 -6.27
N GLU A 419 -0.22 -24.86 -7.17
CA GLU A 419 1.19 -24.80 -6.78
C GLU A 419 1.52 -23.48 -6.12
N PHE A 420 1.06 -22.38 -6.71
CA PHE A 420 1.20 -21.04 -6.13
C PHE A 420 0.53 -20.96 -4.76
N ASP A 421 -0.73 -21.39 -4.63
CA ASP A 421 -1.47 -21.38 -3.38
C ASP A 421 -0.74 -22.17 -2.29
N SER A 422 -0.20 -23.36 -2.64
CA SER A 422 0.56 -24.19 -1.71
C SER A 422 1.85 -23.52 -1.23
N ILE A 423 2.59 -22.84 -2.12
CA ILE A 423 3.80 -22.09 -1.76
C ILE A 423 3.45 -20.97 -0.78
N ILE A 424 2.40 -20.20 -1.07
CA ILE A 424 1.99 -19.09 -0.19
C ILE A 424 1.50 -19.61 1.17
N GLU A 425 0.76 -20.73 1.21
CA GLU A 425 0.33 -21.37 2.45
C GLU A 425 1.52 -21.81 3.31
N GLU A 426 2.53 -22.48 2.72
CA GLU A 426 3.76 -22.87 3.43
C GLU A 426 4.53 -21.66 3.97
N CYS A 427 4.55 -20.56 3.23
CA CYS A 427 5.20 -19.30 3.66
C CYS A 427 4.43 -18.55 4.76
N THR A 428 3.13 -18.81 4.93
CA THR A 428 2.26 -18.07 5.84
C THR A 428 1.96 -18.86 7.12
N THR A 429 1.57 -20.12 6.98
CA THR A 429 1.09 -20.96 8.08
C THR A 429 1.79 -22.32 8.16
N GLY A 430 2.56 -22.71 7.13
CA GLY A 430 3.31 -23.96 7.07
C GLY A 430 4.71 -23.85 7.69
N ASP A 431 5.55 -24.84 7.40
CA ASP A 431 6.88 -24.97 8.01
C ASP A 431 7.83 -23.81 7.66
N LEU A 432 7.64 -23.18 6.50
CA LEU A 432 8.48 -22.06 6.04
C LEU A 432 8.24 -20.75 6.82
N CYS A 433 7.14 -20.61 7.58
CA CYS A 433 6.90 -19.40 8.37
C CYS A 433 7.97 -19.16 9.46
N THR A 434 8.70 -20.23 9.86
CA THR A 434 9.79 -20.19 10.84
C THR A 434 11.18 -20.35 10.20
N ASP A 435 11.29 -20.49 8.89
CA ASP A 435 12.53 -20.58 8.12
C ASP A 435 12.67 -19.36 7.20
N PRO A 436 13.31 -18.27 7.64
CA PRO A 436 13.40 -17.04 6.84
C PRO A 436 14.08 -17.21 5.49
N GLU A 437 15.12 -18.04 5.39
CA GLU A 437 15.85 -18.26 4.12
C GLU A 437 15.02 -19.14 3.17
N GLY A 438 14.45 -20.23 3.67
CA GLY A 438 13.57 -21.11 2.89
C GLY A 438 12.32 -20.37 2.42
N ARG A 439 11.71 -19.57 3.28
CA ARG A 439 10.56 -18.72 2.94
C ARG A 439 10.89 -17.71 1.84
N TRP A 440 12.04 -17.05 1.94
CA TRP A 440 12.48 -16.06 0.95
C TRP A 440 12.67 -16.69 -0.43
N ALA A 441 13.29 -17.88 -0.49
CA ALA A 441 13.45 -18.64 -1.73
C ALA A 441 12.10 -19.07 -2.32
N ALA A 442 11.18 -19.57 -1.49
CA ALA A 442 9.85 -19.99 -1.93
C ALA A 442 9.01 -18.81 -2.47
N LEU A 443 9.13 -17.61 -1.89
CA LEU A 443 8.50 -16.41 -2.42
C LEU A 443 9.02 -16.03 -3.81
N TYR A 444 10.30 -16.27 -4.12
CA TYR A 444 10.82 -16.14 -5.48
C TYR A 444 10.20 -17.11 -6.46
N ASP A 445 9.97 -18.36 -6.03
CA ASP A 445 9.32 -19.36 -6.88
C ASP A 445 7.84 -18.98 -7.12
N ALA A 446 7.16 -18.46 -6.12
CA ALA A 446 5.80 -17.93 -6.27
C ALA A 446 5.75 -16.74 -7.26
N GLU A 447 6.69 -15.81 -7.16
CA GLU A 447 6.80 -14.68 -8.10
C GLU A 447 7.00 -15.14 -9.54
N ALA A 448 7.85 -16.17 -9.75
CA ALA A 448 8.09 -16.76 -11.06
C ALA A 448 6.79 -17.26 -11.70
N ILE A 449 5.95 -17.98 -10.95
CA ILE A 449 4.67 -18.50 -11.44
C ILE A 449 3.76 -17.36 -11.93
N VAL A 450 3.63 -16.29 -11.15
CA VAL A 450 2.80 -15.13 -11.50
C VAL A 450 3.25 -14.49 -12.82
N LEU A 451 4.56 -14.31 -13.00
CA LEU A 451 5.12 -13.64 -14.17
C LEU A 451 5.17 -14.54 -15.39
N GLU A 452 5.56 -15.81 -15.24
CA GLU A 452 5.64 -16.78 -16.34
C GLU A 452 4.26 -17.11 -16.93
N GLN A 453 3.20 -17.10 -16.12
CA GLN A 453 1.83 -17.27 -16.58
C GLN A 453 1.17 -15.94 -17.00
N ALA A 454 1.89 -14.82 -16.93
CA ALA A 454 1.36 -13.50 -17.24
C ALA A 454 0.03 -13.21 -16.52
N VAL A 455 -0.02 -13.49 -15.21
CA VAL A 455 -1.20 -13.26 -14.35
C VAL A 455 -1.49 -11.77 -14.25
N ILE A 456 -0.43 -10.96 -14.21
CA ILE A 456 -0.45 -9.51 -14.31
C ILE A 456 0.60 -9.06 -15.33
N PHE A 457 0.48 -7.82 -15.80
CA PHE A 457 1.52 -7.18 -16.61
C PHE A 457 2.12 -6.04 -15.81
N PRO A 458 3.24 -6.27 -15.06
CA PRO A 458 3.92 -5.21 -14.33
C PRO A 458 4.34 -4.09 -15.28
N LEU A 459 4.23 -2.85 -14.86
CA LEU A 459 4.62 -1.68 -15.66
C LEU A 459 5.76 -0.90 -15.01
N TYR A 460 5.53 -0.38 -13.79
CA TYR A 460 6.53 0.43 -13.11
C TYR A 460 6.32 0.46 -11.60
N GLY A 461 7.44 0.63 -10.88
CA GLY A 461 7.47 1.04 -9.49
C GLY A 461 7.34 2.56 -9.41
N GLN A 462 6.34 3.05 -8.71
CA GLN A 462 6.04 4.47 -8.63
C GLN A 462 7.03 5.21 -7.74
N CYS A 463 7.56 6.32 -8.23
CA CYS A 463 8.15 7.36 -7.42
C CYS A 463 7.22 8.58 -7.33
N ASN A 464 7.35 9.33 -6.25
CA ASN A 464 6.76 10.64 -6.09
C ASN A 464 7.82 11.71 -6.38
N ALA A 465 7.58 12.54 -7.39
CA ALA A 465 8.37 13.73 -7.62
C ALA A 465 7.88 14.85 -6.70
N GLU A 466 8.79 15.40 -5.90
CA GLU A 466 8.43 16.36 -4.85
C GLU A 466 9.34 17.58 -4.88
N MET A 467 8.75 18.74 -4.56
CA MET A 467 9.49 19.93 -4.17
C MET A 467 9.41 20.09 -2.65
N ILE A 468 10.57 20.25 -2.02
CA ILE A 468 10.69 20.48 -0.57
C ILE A 468 11.48 21.75 -0.34
N SER A 469 10.89 22.70 0.37
CA SER A 469 11.56 23.95 0.72
C SER A 469 12.88 23.70 1.42
N SER A 470 13.94 24.40 1.04
CA SER A 470 15.25 24.31 1.70
C SER A 470 15.21 24.74 3.19
N ALA A 471 14.13 25.39 3.62
CA ALA A 471 13.90 25.68 5.03
C ALA A 471 13.39 24.47 5.82
N VAL A 472 12.86 23.44 5.15
CA VAL A 472 12.31 22.24 5.80
C VAL A 472 13.36 21.12 5.79
N THR A 473 13.51 20.46 6.93
CA THR A 473 14.39 19.30 7.12
C THR A 473 13.69 18.21 7.91
N GLY A 474 14.15 16.97 7.83
CA GLY A 474 13.65 15.88 8.69
C GLY A 474 12.26 15.37 8.34
N VAL A 475 11.79 15.60 7.11
CA VAL A 475 10.64 14.84 6.57
C VAL A 475 11.15 13.45 6.19
N ASP A 476 10.54 12.42 6.73
CA ASP A 476 10.90 11.04 6.41
C ASP A 476 9.98 10.51 5.32
N PHE A 477 10.58 9.77 4.38
CA PHE A 477 9.88 9.16 3.26
C PHE A 477 10.04 7.65 3.31
N HIS A 478 8.93 6.93 3.19
CA HIS A 478 8.93 5.47 3.24
C HIS A 478 8.11 4.88 2.08
N PRO A 479 8.55 3.75 1.50
CA PRO A 479 7.77 3.07 0.47
C PRO A 479 6.59 2.27 1.03
N VAL A 480 6.49 2.11 2.36
CA VAL A 480 5.55 1.20 3.03
C VAL A 480 4.59 1.97 3.93
N ALA A 481 3.34 1.59 3.97
CA ALA A 481 2.28 2.08 4.86
C ALA A 481 2.07 3.60 4.81
N LEU A 482 3.02 4.38 5.29
CA LEU A 482 2.99 5.84 5.41
C LEU A 482 4.09 6.46 4.55
N ASN A 483 3.75 7.06 3.43
CA ASN A 483 4.76 7.60 2.51
C ASN A 483 5.50 8.82 3.08
N ARG A 484 4.89 9.56 4.02
CA ARG A 484 5.52 10.72 4.68
C ARG A 484 5.24 10.71 6.16
N VAL A 485 6.27 11.05 6.95
CA VAL A 485 6.18 11.21 8.39
C VAL A 485 6.83 12.55 8.77
N TYR A 486 6.09 13.39 9.51
CA TYR A 486 6.51 14.75 9.86
C TYR A 486 6.99 14.93 11.30
N LYS A 487 6.99 13.88 12.11
CA LYS A 487 7.38 13.96 13.53
C LYS A 487 8.80 14.51 13.77
N ARG A 488 9.72 14.22 12.84
CA ARG A 488 11.12 14.69 12.89
C ARG A 488 11.36 15.96 12.07
N ALA A 489 10.31 16.43 11.38
CA ALA A 489 10.42 17.59 10.54
C ALA A 489 10.64 18.88 11.37
N ALA A 490 11.47 19.77 10.82
CA ALA A 490 11.69 21.10 11.36
C ALA A 490 11.70 22.13 10.23
N LYS A 491 11.25 23.35 10.52
CA LYS A 491 11.29 24.47 9.58
C LYS A 491 12.17 25.57 10.17
N ASN A 492 13.25 25.87 9.49
CA ASN A 492 14.14 26.99 9.84
C ASN A 492 13.54 28.31 9.35
N ALA A 493 13.73 29.38 10.15
CA ALA A 493 13.21 30.70 9.83
C ALA A 493 13.90 31.34 8.61
#